data_f906641e7e1c3a941012363ccc423c57
#
_entry.id   f906641e7e1c3a941012363ccc423c57
#
_cell.length_a   1.000
_cell.length_b   1.000
_cell.length_c   1.000
_cell.angle_alpha   90.00
_cell.angle_beta   90.00
_cell.angle_gamma   90.00
#
_symmetry.space_group_name_H-M   'P 1'
#
loop_
_entity.id
_entity.type
_entity.pdbx_description
1 polymer ?
#
loop_
_entity_poly.entity_id
_entity_poly.type
_entity_poly.pdbx_seq_one_letter_code
_entity_poly.pdbx_strand_id
1 'polypeptide(L)'
;MSRLDSFIRRLEAQRACLELAADLVGDLDGELLELGLGNGRTYDHLRKLFPHRNIFVCERTVAAHPDCVPPPQFLLLGDMRETLQTVRARLAERVVLAHLDPGNGNIAASKALADHLAPLIVPLLQLNGVLVSEPAVTADELSALPLPDGIEAGRYNLYRRVRRRSPP
;
A
#
# COMPACT_ATOMS: atom_id res chain seq x y z
N MET A 1 -24.45 2.53 14.78
CA MET A 1 -22.96 2.65 14.76
C MET A 1 -22.63 4.12 14.50
N SER A 2 -21.80 4.74 15.35
CA SER A 2 -21.37 6.11 15.16
C SER A 2 -20.32 6.24 14.04
N ARG A 3 -20.12 7.47 13.53
CA ARG A 3 -19.02 7.74 12.60
C ARG A 3 -17.65 7.47 13.22
N LEU A 4 -17.53 7.69 14.54
CA LEU A 4 -16.32 7.40 15.31
C LEU A 4 -16.05 5.89 15.35
N ASP A 5 -17.08 5.06 15.64
CA ASP A 5 -16.92 3.59 15.64
C ASP A 5 -16.50 3.07 14.25
N SER A 6 -17.08 3.64 13.19
CA SER A 6 -16.70 3.29 11.81
C SER A 6 -15.24 3.64 11.52
N PHE A 7 -14.77 4.79 12.00
CA PHE A 7 -13.38 5.23 11.83
C PHE A 7 -12.40 4.36 12.62
N ILE A 8 -12.71 4.03 13.88
CA ILE A 8 -11.90 3.14 14.71
C ILE A 8 -11.74 1.78 14.04
N ARG A 9 -12.84 1.15 13.61
CA ARG A 9 -12.79 -0.14 12.92
C ARG A 9 -11.97 -0.10 11.63
N ARG A 10 -12.03 1.01 10.88
CA ARG A 10 -11.19 1.17 9.70
C ARG A 10 -9.71 1.17 10.07
N LEU A 11 -9.31 1.89 11.10
CA LEU A 11 -7.92 1.94 11.56
C LEU A 11 -7.45 0.59 12.14
N GLU A 12 -8.32 -0.12 12.85
CA GLU A 12 -8.04 -1.46 13.35
C GLU A 12 -7.83 -2.45 12.19
N ALA A 13 -8.70 -2.40 11.17
CA ALA A 13 -8.56 -3.22 9.96
C ALA A 13 -7.25 -2.89 9.22
N GLN A 14 -6.92 -1.61 9.03
CA GLN A 14 -5.68 -1.17 8.42
C GLN A 14 -4.46 -1.74 9.15
N ARG A 15 -4.41 -1.55 10.46
CA ARG A 15 -3.30 -2.04 11.30
C ARG A 15 -3.17 -3.55 11.21
N ALA A 16 -4.24 -4.30 11.43
CA ALA A 16 -4.21 -5.77 11.41
C ALA A 16 -3.79 -6.32 10.03
N CYS A 17 -4.25 -5.69 8.93
CA CYS A 17 -3.85 -6.08 7.58
C CYS A 17 -2.36 -5.78 7.31
N LEU A 18 -1.81 -4.68 7.80
CA LEU A 18 -0.39 -4.35 7.67
C LEU A 18 0.49 -5.30 8.50
N GLU A 19 0.07 -5.66 9.71
CA GLU A 19 0.77 -6.63 10.57
C GLU A 19 0.79 -8.02 9.92
N LEU A 20 -0.35 -8.52 9.43
CA LEU A 20 -0.41 -9.78 8.68
C LEU A 20 0.46 -9.73 7.41
N ALA A 21 0.42 -8.63 6.67
CA ALA A 21 1.25 -8.47 5.49
C ALA A 21 2.75 -8.49 5.83
N ALA A 22 3.15 -7.91 6.96
CA ALA A 22 4.53 -7.96 7.44
C ALA A 22 5.00 -9.39 7.71
N ASP A 23 4.15 -10.20 8.37
CA ASP A 23 4.45 -11.62 8.61
C ASP A 23 4.57 -12.39 7.29
N LEU A 24 3.69 -12.12 6.32
CA LEU A 24 3.66 -12.80 5.02
C LEU A 24 4.88 -12.50 4.13
N VAL A 25 5.54 -11.34 4.30
CA VAL A 25 6.68 -10.92 3.49
C VAL A 25 7.99 -10.89 4.28
N GLY A 26 7.99 -11.33 5.54
CA GLY A 26 9.15 -11.25 6.43
C GLY A 26 10.44 -11.83 5.84
N ASP A 27 10.33 -12.98 5.17
CA ASP A 27 11.46 -13.70 4.56
C ASP A 27 11.85 -13.20 3.16
N LEU A 28 11.05 -12.29 2.57
CA LEU A 28 11.35 -11.73 1.24
C LEU A 28 12.31 -10.55 1.39
N ASP A 29 13.34 -10.46 0.57
CA ASP A 29 14.19 -9.28 0.47
C ASP A 29 13.63 -8.26 -0.53
N GLY A 30 13.56 -6.99 -0.15
CA GLY A 30 13.05 -5.92 -1.03
C GLY A 30 12.55 -4.69 -0.28
N GLU A 31 11.96 -3.80 -1.05
CA GLU A 31 11.54 -2.47 -0.63
C GLU A 31 10.04 -2.42 -0.27
N LEU A 32 9.63 -1.37 0.43
CA LEU A 32 8.22 -1.08 0.68
C LEU A 32 7.77 0.13 -0.15
N LEU A 33 6.48 0.16 -0.47
CA LEU A 33 5.85 1.26 -1.20
C LEU A 33 4.58 1.72 -0.49
N GLU A 34 4.56 2.95 -0.04
CA GLU A 34 3.40 3.62 0.56
C GLU A 34 2.78 4.59 -0.45
N LEU A 35 1.51 4.43 -0.74
CA LEU A 35 0.76 5.26 -1.69
C LEU A 35 -0.27 6.09 -0.94
N GLY A 36 0.12 7.31 -0.62
CA GLY A 36 -0.58 8.24 0.26
C GLY A 36 0.05 8.27 1.65
N LEU A 37 0.75 9.37 1.96
CA LEU A 37 1.34 9.59 3.28
C LEU A 37 0.30 10.09 4.29
N GLY A 38 -0.60 10.97 3.83
CA GLY A 38 -1.58 11.63 4.69
C GLY A 38 -0.91 12.28 5.90
N ASN A 39 -1.31 11.89 7.12
CA ASN A 39 -0.69 12.38 8.36
C ASN A 39 0.52 11.55 8.83
N GLY A 40 0.95 10.55 8.09
CA GLY A 40 2.14 9.74 8.35
C GLY A 40 1.97 8.57 9.31
N ARG A 41 0.76 8.25 9.75
CA ARG A 41 0.52 7.17 10.75
C ARG A 41 0.91 5.79 10.25
N THR A 42 0.54 5.45 9.01
CA THR A 42 0.87 4.17 8.39
C THR A 42 2.35 4.08 8.08
N TYR A 43 2.96 5.14 7.58
CA TYR A 43 4.41 5.22 7.40
C TYR A 43 5.17 4.99 8.72
N ASP A 44 4.74 5.63 9.83
CA ASP A 44 5.35 5.42 11.16
C ASP A 44 5.20 3.96 11.63
N HIS A 45 4.04 3.35 11.39
CA HIS A 45 3.79 1.95 11.70
C HIS A 45 4.66 1.01 10.87
N LEU A 46 4.75 1.24 9.56
CA LEU A 46 5.60 0.46 8.65
C LEU A 46 7.09 0.54 9.04
N ARG A 47 7.59 1.71 9.46
CA ARG A 47 8.96 1.84 9.96
C ARG A 47 9.24 0.97 11.20
N LYS A 48 8.23 0.75 12.05
CA LYS A 48 8.36 -0.12 13.24
C LYS A 48 8.33 -1.60 12.86
N LEU A 49 7.48 -1.97 11.90
CA LEU A 49 7.42 -3.35 11.39
C LEU A 49 8.67 -3.72 10.59
N PHE A 50 9.26 -2.75 9.88
CA PHE A 50 10.39 -2.97 8.98
C PHE A 50 11.53 -1.97 9.23
N PRO A 51 12.23 -2.04 10.39
CA PRO A 51 13.19 -1.01 10.81
C PRO A 51 14.41 -0.89 9.89
N HIS A 52 14.69 -1.89 9.05
CA HIS A 52 15.88 -1.95 8.19
C HIS A 52 15.55 -1.87 6.70
N ARG A 53 14.28 -1.65 6.32
CA ARG A 53 13.87 -1.58 4.91
C ARG A 53 13.61 -0.15 4.49
N ASN A 54 13.91 0.16 3.23
CA ASN A 54 13.51 1.43 2.65
C ASN A 54 12.00 1.43 2.36
N ILE A 55 11.36 2.56 2.66
CA ILE A 55 9.94 2.78 2.39
C ILE A 55 9.84 3.95 1.41
N PHE A 56 9.52 3.66 0.17
CA PHE A 56 9.22 4.67 -0.85
C PHE A 56 7.79 5.18 -0.64
N VAL A 57 7.63 6.48 -0.66
CA VAL A 57 6.33 7.12 -0.38
C VAL A 57 5.94 8.03 -1.53
N CYS A 58 4.80 7.76 -2.17
CA CYS A 58 4.18 8.66 -3.14
C CYS A 58 3.17 9.55 -2.42
N GLU A 59 3.36 10.87 -2.48
CA GLU A 59 2.45 11.83 -1.88
C GLU A 59 2.37 13.10 -2.73
N ARG A 60 1.19 13.69 -2.80
CA ARG A 60 1.00 14.96 -3.55
C ARG A 60 1.45 16.16 -2.76
N THR A 61 1.11 16.20 -1.47
CA THR A 61 1.41 17.32 -0.57
C THR A 61 1.67 16.78 0.82
N VAL A 62 2.82 17.06 1.38
CA VAL A 62 3.19 16.59 2.71
C VAL A 62 2.37 17.34 3.76
N ALA A 63 1.53 16.59 4.50
CA ALA A 63 0.75 17.05 5.65
C ALA A 63 1.02 16.19 6.90
N ALA A 64 2.06 15.35 6.85
CA ALA A 64 2.43 14.46 7.94
C ALA A 64 3.09 15.22 9.09
N HIS A 65 3.02 14.63 10.30
CA HIS A 65 3.82 15.10 11.43
C HIS A 65 5.31 15.06 11.05
N PRO A 66 6.12 16.07 11.47
CA PRO A 66 7.55 16.15 11.10
C PRO A 66 8.32 14.84 11.30
N ASP A 67 8.07 14.12 12.41
CA ASP A 67 8.72 12.84 12.72
C ASP A 67 8.29 11.68 11.80
N CYS A 68 7.23 11.89 11.00
CA CYS A 68 6.67 10.90 10.06
C CYS A 68 6.89 11.28 8.60
N VAL A 69 7.77 12.26 8.32
CA VAL A 69 8.15 12.61 6.95
C VAL A 69 9.29 11.71 6.50
N PRO A 70 9.16 11.02 5.34
CA PRO A 70 10.24 10.19 4.81
C PRO A 70 11.50 11.01 4.47
N PRO A 71 12.69 10.39 4.50
CA PRO A 71 13.89 11.01 3.95
C PRO A 71 13.67 11.40 2.47
N PRO A 72 14.23 12.52 2.00
CA PRO A 72 13.96 13.06 0.64
C PRO A 72 14.18 12.07 -0.50
N GLN A 73 15.15 11.16 -0.39
CA GLN A 73 15.45 10.15 -1.40
C GLN A 73 14.37 9.06 -1.54
N PHE A 74 13.45 8.95 -0.59
CA PHE A 74 12.34 8.01 -0.57
C PHE A 74 10.97 8.68 -0.70
N LEU A 75 10.93 10.02 -0.69
CA LEU A 75 9.71 10.80 -0.83
C LEU A 75 9.53 11.26 -2.29
N LEU A 76 8.49 10.74 -2.92
CA LEU A 76 8.14 11.00 -4.32
C LEU A 76 6.96 11.96 -4.34
N LEU A 77 7.25 13.25 -4.50
CA LEU A 77 6.23 14.31 -4.52
C LEU A 77 5.62 14.46 -5.91
N GLY A 78 4.30 14.44 -5.97
CA GLY A 78 3.53 14.63 -7.19
C GLY A 78 2.30 13.72 -7.29
N ASP A 79 1.68 13.71 -8.47
CA ASP A 79 0.60 12.78 -8.74
C ASP A 79 1.12 11.33 -8.74
N MET A 80 0.40 10.41 -8.08
CA MET A 80 0.82 9.01 -7.93
C MET A 80 1.03 8.32 -9.27
N ARG A 81 0.27 8.69 -10.31
CA ARG A 81 0.40 8.11 -11.67
C ARG A 81 1.76 8.46 -12.28
N GLU A 82 2.21 9.68 -12.05
CA GLU A 82 3.51 10.17 -12.57
C GLU A 82 4.66 9.62 -11.72
N THR A 83 4.56 9.73 -10.39
CA THR A 83 5.61 9.28 -9.48
C THR A 83 5.86 7.77 -9.58
N LEU A 84 4.82 6.94 -9.74
CA LEU A 84 4.97 5.50 -9.98
C LEU A 84 5.71 5.19 -11.29
N GLN A 85 5.50 6.00 -12.34
CA GLN A 85 6.25 5.83 -13.60
C GLN A 85 7.72 6.18 -13.42
N THR A 86 8.04 7.25 -12.68
CA THR A 86 9.43 7.68 -12.45
C THR A 86 10.24 6.65 -11.66
N VAL A 87 9.62 5.93 -10.71
CA VAL A 87 10.32 4.92 -9.90
C VAL A 87 10.30 3.52 -10.51
N ARG A 88 9.60 3.33 -11.62
CA ARG A 88 9.42 2.01 -12.23
C ARG A 88 10.75 1.29 -12.48
N ALA A 89 11.74 1.96 -13.06
CA ALA A 89 13.03 1.36 -13.34
C ALA A 89 13.78 0.93 -12.06
N ARG A 90 13.58 1.66 -10.96
CA ARG A 90 14.23 1.39 -9.67
C ARG A 90 13.52 0.29 -8.86
N LEU A 91 12.21 0.22 -8.93
CA LEU A 91 11.38 -0.65 -8.07
C LEU A 91 10.75 -1.85 -8.78
N ALA A 92 10.92 -2.01 -10.10
CA ALA A 92 10.33 -3.13 -10.83
C ALA A 92 10.72 -4.49 -10.20
N GLU A 93 9.71 -5.26 -9.81
CA GLU A 93 9.85 -6.57 -9.13
C GLU A 93 10.71 -6.55 -7.85
N ARG A 94 10.78 -5.40 -7.15
CA ARG A 94 11.55 -5.22 -5.91
C ARG A 94 10.71 -4.88 -4.69
N VAL A 95 9.44 -4.55 -4.89
CA VAL A 95 8.54 -4.20 -3.79
C VAL A 95 7.97 -5.46 -3.16
N VAL A 96 8.23 -5.68 -1.88
CA VAL A 96 7.67 -6.82 -1.11
C VAL A 96 6.31 -6.51 -0.55
N LEU A 97 6.08 -5.25 -0.16
CA LEU A 97 4.82 -4.77 0.38
C LEU A 97 4.49 -3.40 -0.21
N ALA A 98 3.34 -3.29 -0.84
CA ALA A 98 2.73 -2.03 -1.23
C ALA A 98 1.47 -1.78 -0.39
N HIS A 99 1.29 -0.54 0.08
CA HIS A 99 0.08 -0.10 0.77
C HIS A 99 -0.58 1.03 0.01
N LEU A 100 -1.87 0.88 -0.33
CA LEU A 100 -2.67 1.86 -1.08
C LEU A 100 -3.85 2.34 -0.24
N ASP A 101 -3.72 3.55 0.31
CA ASP A 101 -4.79 4.25 1.01
C ASP A 101 -4.91 5.70 0.52
N PRO A 102 -5.69 5.96 -0.54
CA PRO A 102 -5.81 7.30 -1.12
C PRO A 102 -6.55 8.31 -0.22
N GLY A 103 -7.21 7.87 0.83
CA GLY A 103 -7.71 8.69 1.93
C GLY A 103 -8.71 9.82 1.60
N ASN A 104 -9.34 9.82 0.41
CA ASN A 104 -10.18 10.93 -0.04
C ASN A 104 -11.64 10.89 0.46
N GLY A 105 -12.03 9.86 1.21
CA GLY A 105 -13.38 9.71 1.78
C GLY A 105 -14.50 9.44 0.77
N ASN A 106 -14.20 9.38 -0.54
CA ASN A 106 -15.12 9.07 -1.60
C ASN A 106 -14.83 7.68 -2.18
N ILE A 107 -15.66 6.70 -1.83
CA ILE A 107 -15.47 5.29 -2.19
C ILE A 107 -15.35 5.08 -3.71
N ALA A 108 -16.21 5.73 -4.51
CA ALA A 108 -16.19 5.58 -5.96
C ALA A 108 -14.90 6.18 -6.57
N ALA A 109 -14.49 7.35 -6.09
CA ALA A 109 -13.24 7.98 -6.54
C ALA A 109 -12.01 7.19 -6.11
N SER A 110 -11.99 6.63 -4.90
CA SER A 110 -10.90 5.75 -4.42
C SER A 110 -10.81 4.48 -5.26
N LYS A 111 -11.96 3.86 -5.59
CA LYS A 111 -11.99 2.67 -6.45
C LYS A 111 -11.48 2.98 -7.87
N ALA A 112 -11.96 4.07 -8.48
CA ALA A 112 -11.50 4.48 -9.81
C ALA A 112 -10.00 4.78 -9.85
N LEU A 113 -9.47 5.40 -8.80
CA LEU A 113 -8.02 5.64 -8.66
C LEU A 113 -7.27 4.32 -8.52
N ALA A 114 -7.75 3.39 -7.68
CA ALA A 114 -7.11 2.08 -7.50
C ALA A 114 -7.05 1.29 -8.81
N ASP A 115 -8.14 1.28 -9.60
CA ASP A 115 -8.18 0.62 -10.92
C ASP A 115 -7.17 1.23 -11.89
N HIS A 116 -6.98 2.55 -11.82
CA HIS A 116 -5.98 3.23 -12.63
C HIS A 116 -4.55 2.96 -12.17
N LEU A 117 -4.31 2.83 -10.87
CA LEU A 117 -2.99 2.61 -10.28
C LEU A 117 -2.56 1.14 -10.32
N ALA A 118 -3.49 0.19 -10.33
CA ALA A 118 -3.17 -1.25 -10.33
C ALA A 118 -2.14 -1.66 -11.39
N PRO A 119 -2.28 -1.29 -12.68
CA PRO A 119 -1.30 -1.63 -13.72
C PRO A 119 0.07 -0.95 -13.54
N LEU A 120 0.18 0.05 -12.67
CA LEU A 120 1.44 0.71 -12.32
C LEU A 120 2.08 0.08 -11.07
N ILE A 121 1.27 -0.34 -10.09
CA ILE A 121 1.72 -0.94 -8.83
C ILE A 121 2.14 -2.39 -9.01
N VAL A 122 1.31 -3.19 -9.66
CA VAL A 122 1.52 -4.64 -9.78
C VAL A 122 2.89 -5.02 -10.36
N PRO A 123 3.41 -4.35 -11.41
CA PRO A 123 4.75 -4.65 -11.92
C PRO A 123 5.90 -4.31 -10.96
N LEU A 124 5.66 -3.48 -9.94
CA LEU A 124 6.66 -3.13 -8.92
C LEU A 124 6.76 -4.21 -7.84
N LEU A 125 5.63 -4.88 -7.52
CA LEU A 125 5.64 -5.99 -6.57
C LEU A 125 6.52 -7.12 -7.10
N GLN A 126 7.33 -7.72 -6.25
CA GLN A 126 7.97 -8.97 -6.60
C GLN A 126 6.99 -10.15 -6.53
N LEU A 127 7.37 -11.30 -7.06
CA LEU A 127 6.58 -12.54 -6.90
C LEU A 127 6.44 -12.87 -5.41
N ASN A 128 5.24 -13.21 -4.96
CA ASN A 128 4.83 -13.38 -3.57
C ASN A 128 4.78 -12.09 -2.73
N GLY A 129 5.12 -10.93 -3.29
CA GLY A 129 4.88 -9.64 -2.64
C GLY A 129 3.39 -9.39 -2.40
N VAL A 130 3.08 -8.57 -1.41
CA VAL A 130 1.73 -8.30 -0.93
C VAL A 130 1.31 -6.86 -1.22
N LEU A 131 0.08 -6.69 -1.69
CA LEU A 131 -0.62 -5.40 -1.76
C LEU A 131 -1.68 -5.35 -0.67
N VAL A 132 -1.59 -4.37 0.21
CA VAL A 132 -2.64 -3.99 1.18
C VAL A 132 -3.37 -2.78 0.64
N SER A 133 -4.68 -2.81 0.53
CA SER A 133 -5.43 -1.72 -0.10
C SER A 133 -6.77 -1.47 0.59
N GLU A 134 -7.08 -0.19 0.84
CA GLU A 134 -8.42 0.20 1.30
C GLU A 134 -9.45 -0.01 0.20
N PRO A 135 -9.30 0.51 -1.03
CA PRO A 135 -10.19 0.15 -2.12
C PRO A 135 -9.84 -1.23 -2.70
N ALA A 136 -10.84 -1.96 -3.16
CA ALA A 136 -10.60 -3.21 -3.88
C ALA A 136 -9.82 -2.97 -5.18
N VAL A 137 -8.85 -3.85 -5.45
CA VAL A 137 -7.99 -3.83 -6.65
C VAL A 137 -8.25 -5.10 -7.47
N THR A 138 -8.30 -4.96 -8.79
CA THR A 138 -8.47 -6.08 -9.71
C THR A 138 -7.27 -6.15 -10.67
N ALA A 139 -6.56 -7.27 -10.67
CA ALA A 139 -5.50 -7.59 -11.63
C ALA A 139 -5.33 -9.11 -11.72
N ASP A 140 -5.05 -9.63 -12.91
CA ASP A 140 -4.92 -11.08 -13.13
C ASP A 140 -3.70 -11.68 -12.42
N GLU A 141 -2.70 -10.86 -12.12
CA GLU A 141 -1.48 -11.24 -11.42
C GLU A 141 -1.66 -11.31 -9.90
N LEU A 142 -2.78 -10.82 -9.37
CA LEU A 142 -3.09 -10.78 -7.94
C LEU A 142 -4.07 -11.87 -7.53
N SER A 143 -3.81 -12.51 -6.40
CA SER A 143 -4.74 -13.40 -5.72
C SER A 143 -5.13 -12.80 -4.38
N ALA A 144 -6.42 -12.72 -4.10
CA ALA A 144 -6.91 -12.25 -2.80
C ALA A 144 -6.44 -13.19 -1.69
N LEU A 145 -6.05 -12.62 -0.58
CA LEU A 145 -5.69 -13.32 0.65
C LEU A 145 -6.82 -13.21 1.68
N PRO A 146 -6.93 -14.17 2.61
CA PRO A 146 -7.82 -14.05 3.75
C PRO A 146 -7.49 -12.80 4.57
N LEU A 147 -8.51 -12.17 5.12
CA LEU A 147 -8.34 -11.09 6.09
C LEU A 147 -7.96 -11.64 7.46
N PRO A 148 -7.31 -10.85 8.32
CA PRO A 148 -7.09 -11.22 9.71
C PRO A 148 -8.40 -11.52 10.44
N ASP A 149 -8.34 -12.39 11.46
CA ASP A 149 -9.49 -12.72 12.30
C ASP A 149 -10.14 -11.46 12.90
N GLY A 150 -11.46 -11.40 12.86
CA GLY A 150 -12.24 -10.28 13.36
C GLY A 150 -12.33 -9.06 12.42
N ILE A 151 -11.68 -9.07 11.27
CA ILE A 151 -11.77 -7.99 10.28
C ILE A 151 -12.91 -8.27 9.29
N GLU A 152 -13.86 -7.35 9.22
CA GLU A 152 -15.00 -7.42 8.29
C GLU A 152 -14.54 -7.22 6.83
N ALA A 153 -15.08 -8.05 5.94
CA ALA A 153 -14.88 -7.91 4.49
C ALA A 153 -15.32 -6.51 3.99
N GLY A 154 -14.57 -5.97 3.04
CA GLY A 154 -14.85 -4.66 2.45
C GLY A 154 -14.32 -3.45 3.23
N ARG A 155 -13.65 -3.68 4.37
CA ARG A 155 -12.94 -2.61 5.12
C ARG A 155 -11.55 -2.37 4.57
N TYR A 156 -10.83 -3.47 4.31
CA TYR A 156 -9.51 -3.52 3.71
C TYR A 156 -9.40 -4.76 2.84
N ASN A 157 -8.38 -4.81 2.00
CA ASN A 157 -8.15 -5.92 1.08
C ASN A 157 -6.66 -6.28 1.11
N LEU A 158 -6.36 -7.58 1.05
CA LEU A 158 -5.01 -8.10 0.89
C LEU A 158 -4.93 -8.92 -0.38
N TYR A 159 -3.84 -8.74 -1.11
CA TYR A 159 -3.57 -9.49 -2.33
C TYR A 159 -2.11 -9.95 -2.34
N ARG A 160 -1.86 -11.12 -2.92
CA ARG A 160 -0.51 -11.62 -3.21
C ARG A 160 -0.28 -11.61 -4.70
N ARG A 161 0.88 -11.13 -5.14
CA ARG A 161 1.30 -11.32 -6.52
C ARG A 161 1.68 -12.78 -6.77
N VAL A 162 0.92 -13.48 -7.60
CA VAL A 162 1.05 -14.93 -7.86
C VAL A 162 1.57 -15.24 -9.27
N ARG A 163 1.58 -14.27 -10.17
CA ARG A 163 2.05 -14.43 -11.56
C ARG A 163 2.89 -13.25 -11.99
N ARG A 164 3.81 -13.50 -12.92
CA ARG A 164 4.45 -12.43 -13.69
C ARG A 164 3.52 -12.06 -14.84
N ARG A 165 3.53 -10.79 -15.22
CA ARG A 165 2.83 -10.35 -16.44
C ARG A 165 3.43 -11.10 -17.63
N SER A 166 2.60 -11.77 -18.42
CA SER A 166 3.03 -12.33 -19.70
C SER A 166 3.57 -11.18 -20.58
N PRO A 167 4.69 -11.36 -21.26
CA PRO A 167 5.12 -10.36 -22.24
C PRO A 167 4.04 -10.21 -23.31
N PRO A 168 3.88 -8.99 -23.88
CA PRO A 168 2.91 -8.72 -24.94
C PRO A 168 3.20 -9.53 -26.20
#